data_d1611e47c6ecd611a9a51c7e10ecd0cd
#
_entry.id   d1611e47c6ecd611a9a51c7e10ecd0cd
#
_cell.length_a   1.000
_cell.length_b   1.000
_cell.length_c   1.000
_cell.angle_alpha   90.00
_cell.angle_beta   90.00
_cell.angle_gamma   90.00
#
_symmetry.space_group_name_H-M   'P 1'
#
loop_
_entity.id
_entity.type
_entity.pdbx_description
1 polymer ?
#
loop_
_entity_poly.entity_id
_entity_poly.type
_entity_poly.pdbx_seq_one_letter_code
_entity_poly.pdbx_strand_id
1 'polypeptide(L)'
;RNRRLLASEPGMADWSTWPNHVPAAAIRQRIEVLSKRPGTSLFKTVDTSISSEDIDAWLDNLDLANIQDADDRLFGMLVKRSALRRFPTDQRAYDSKGGIDIDRLQESAVFPGTPVAVLHESKDRKWLFIQSQNYAAWVNADAVGLASRQIVMAHAQKQPRRIVTGSQIRTVFQPDSTQVSEQVLDMGSSLPLRTDWPLSKPV
;
A
#
# COMPACT_ATOMS: atom_id res chain seq x y z
N ARG A 1 -6.51 -19.45 15.82
CA ARG A 1 -5.23 -19.98 15.29
C ARG A 1 -4.39 -18.89 14.61
N ASN A 2 -4.98 -18.06 13.76
CA ASN A 2 -4.25 -17.02 13.01
C ASN A 2 -3.65 -15.91 13.92
N ARG A 3 -4.30 -15.50 15.00
CA ARG A 3 -3.76 -14.49 15.94
C ARG A 3 -2.44 -14.92 16.59
N ARG A 4 -2.24 -16.22 16.86
CA ARG A 4 -0.97 -16.71 17.44
C ARG A 4 0.17 -16.71 16.42
N LEU A 5 -0.13 -16.98 15.15
CA LEU A 5 0.87 -16.94 14.07
C LEU A 5 1.32 -15.51 13.81
N LEU A 6 0.39 -14.53 13.79
CA LEU A 6 0.69 -13.12 13.57
C LEU A 6 1.59 -12.50 14.66
N ALA A 7 1.47 -12.94 15.91
CA ALA A 7 2.27 -12.43 17.02
C ALA A 7 3.71 -12.97 17.05
N SER A 8 4.02 -14.02 16.29
CA SER A 8 5.31 -14.71 16.33
C SER A 8 6.21 -14.46 15.11
N GLU A 9 5.67 -13.87 14.04
CA GLU A 9 6.44 -13.64 12.81
C GLU A 9 7.11 -12.26 12.82
N PRO A 10 8.45 -12.18 12.73
CA PRO A 10 9.16 -10.91 12.64
C PRO A 10 8.68 -10.09 11.46
N GLY A 11 8.36 -8.82 11.70
CA GLY A 11 7.92 -7.87 10.66
C GLY A 11 6.41 -7.84 10.39
N MET A 12 5.60 -8.70 11.02
CA MET A 12 4.14 -8.61 10.93
C MET A 12 3.58 -7.62 11.95
N ALA A 13 2.77 -6.67 11.47
CA ALA A 13 2.08 -5.73 12.33
C ALA A 13 0.83 -6.38 12.95
N ASP A 14 0.80 -6.52 14.26
CA ASP A 14 -0.44 -6.78 15.00
C ASP A 14 -1.09 -5.43 15.33
N TRP A 15 -2.21 -5.15 14.69
CA TRP A 15 -2.94 -3.89 14.90
C TRP A 15 -3.48 -3.72 16.33
N SER A 16 -3.63 -4.81 17.09
CA SER A 16 -4.06 -4.74 18.50
C SER A 16 -2.95 -4.20 19.40
N THR A 17 -1.70 -4.42 19.03
CA THR A 17 -0.49 -3.99 19.74
C THR A 17 0.30 -2.91 19.00
N TRP A 18 -0.20 -2.42 17.86
CA TRP A 18 0.45 -1.36 17.09
C TRP A 18 0.65 -0.12 17.97
N PRO A 19 1.87 0.42 18.02
CA PRO A 19 2.16 1.57 18.89
C PRO A 19 1.35 2.81 18.45
N ASN A 20 0.92 3.60 19.42
CA ASN A 20 0.23 4.85 19.15
C ASN A 20 1.19 5.94 18.63
N HIS A 21 2.49 5.70 18.77
CA HIS A 21 3.54 6.63 18.36
C HIS A 21 4.70 5.87 17.75
N VAL A 22 5.14 6.28 16.56
CA VAL A 22 6.32 5.75 15.87
C VAL A 22 7.31 6.91 15.68
N PRO A 23 8.49 6.85 16.31
CA PRO A 23 9.48 7.93 16.22
C PRO A 23 9.97 8.14 14.78
N ALA A 24 10.21 9.41 14.40
CA ALA A 24 10.76 9.79 13.09
C ALA A 24 12.06 9.04 12.74
N ALA A 25 12.91 8.79 13.72
CA ALA A 25 14.15 8.02 13.52
C ALA A 25 13.87 6.57 13.07
N ALA A 26 12.85 5.93 13.63
CA ALA A 26 12.45 4.57 13.24
C ALA A 26 11.82 4.54 11.85
N ILE A 27 11.05 5.58 11.49
CA ILE A 27 10.48 5.71 10.14
C ILE A 27 11.60 5.93 9.13
N ARG A 28 12.51 6.86 9.40
CA ARG A 28 13.69 7.14 8.57
C ARG A 28 14.49 5.87 8.30
N GLN A 29 14.84 5.12 9.34
CA GLN A 29 15.60 3.88 9.20
C GLN A 29 14.90 2.88 8.27
N ARG A 30 13.57 2.72 8.39
CA ARG A 30 12.80 1.82 7.51
C ARG A 30 12.84 2.27 6.06
N ILE A 31 12.68 3.58 5.80
CA ILE A 31 12.75 4.14 4.45
C ILE A 31 14.16 3.95 3.87
N GLU A 32 15.22 4.26 4.61
CA GLU A 32 16.61 4.14 4.16
C GLU A 32 16.99 2.69 3.82
N VAL A 33 16.50 1.73 4.61
CA VAL A 33 16.71 0.30 4.33
C VAL A 33 16.00 -0.12 3.06
N LEU A 34 14.73 0.25 2.89
CA LEU A 34 13.93 -0.10 1.71
C LEU A 34 14.44 0.61 0.45
N SER A 35 14.57 1.94 0.54
CA SER A 35 14.84 2.83 -0.60
C SER A 35 16.34 3.06 -0.82
N LYS A 36 17.15 2.07 -0.51
CA LYS A 36 18.60 2.13 -0.73
C LYS A 36 18.91 2.28 -2.22
N ARG A 37 19.85 3.18 -2.55
CA ARG A 37 20.34 3.37 -3.93
C ARG A 37 20.71 2.01 -4.56
N PRO A 38 20.22 1.70 -5.77
CA PRO A 38 20.60 0.48 -6.46
C PRO A 38 22.12 0.39 -6.68
N GLY A 39 22.70 -0.76 -6.41
CA GLY A 39 24.12 -1.02 -6.61
C GLY A 39 24.47 -1.52 -8.02
N THR A 40 23.46 -1.78 -8.84
CA THR A 40 23.58 -2.28 -10.22
C THR A 40 22.83 -1.39 -11.18
N SER A 41 23.23 -1.41 -12.45
CA SER A 41 22.52 -0.70 -13.50
C SER A 41 21.10 -1.25 -13.67
N LEU A 42 20.14 -0.34 -13.79
CA LEU A 42 18.74 -0.64 -14.05
C LEU A 42 18.33 -0.05 -15.40
N PHE A 43 17.29 -0.60 -16.01
CA PHE A 43 16.79 -0.20 -17.32
C PHE A 43 15.31 0.20 -17.23
N LYS A 44 14.93 1.27 -17.97
CA LYS A 44 13.53 1.70 -18.14
C LYS A 44 12.82 0.84 -19.17
N THR A 45 13.53 0.54 -20.26
CA THR A 45 13.10 -0.26 -21.42
C THR A 45 14.27 -1.12 -21.89
N VAL A 46 14.06 -1.86 -22.99
CA VAL A 46 15.10 -2.68 -23.62
C VAL A 46 16.38 -1.89 -23.90
N ASP A 47 16.26 -0.62 -24.30
CA ASP A 47 17.40 0.20 -24.80
C ASP A 47 17.73 1.41 -23.91
N THR A 48 16.94 1.67 -22.87
CA THR A 48 17.10 2.89 -22.07
C THR A 48 17.47 2.54 -20.64
N SER A 49 18.66 2.92 -20.21
CA SER A 49 19.09 2.80 -18.81
C SER A 49 18.41 3.83 -17.92
N ILE A 50 18.25 3.50 -16.66
CA ILE A 50 17.93 4.46 -15.61
C ILE A 50 19.20 5.25 -15.30
N SER A 51 19.11 6.57 -15.37
CA SER A 51 20.25 7.46 -15.14
C SER A 51 20.47 7.71 -13.63
N SER A 52 21.62 8.28 -13.29
CA SER A 52 21.88 8.73 -11.90
C SER A 52 20.91 9.82 -11.49
N GLU A 53 20.55 10.71 -12.38
CA GLU A 53 19.59 11.80 -12.17
C GLU A 53 18.19 11.28 -11.85
N ASP A 54 17.75 10.20 -12.52
CA ASP A 54 16.48 9.53 -12.18
C ASP A 54 16.51 9.01 -10.75
N ILE A 55 17.61 8.34 -10.36
CA ILE A 55 17.76 7.78 -9.01
C ILE A 55 17.84 8.90 -7.98
N ASP A 56 18.55 9.99 -8.27
CA ASP A 56 18.64 11.16 -7.39
C ASP A 56 17.27 11.81 -7.19
N ALA A 57 16.44 11.89 -8.24
CA ALA A 57 15.08 12.39 -8.14
C ALA A 57 14.20 11.48 -7.26
N TRP A 58 14.34 10.14 -7.34
CA TRP A 58 13.62 9.23 -6.45
C TRP A 58 14.05 9.38 -5.00
N LEU A 59 15.36 9.57 -4.75
CA LEU A 59 15.91 9.77 -3.41
C LEU A 59 15.50 11.11 -2.81
N ASP A 60 15.47 12.18 -3.62
CA ASP A 60 14.98 13.49 -3.19
C ASP A 60 13.47 13.44 -2.84
N ASN A 61 12.70 12.67 -3.60
CA ASN A 61 11.26 12.49 -3.36
C ASN A 61 10.95 11.71 -2.08
N LEU A 62 11.92 11.02 -1.46
CA LEU A 62 11.74 10.40 -0.14
C LEU A 62 11.46 11.41 0.96
N ASP A 63 11.86 12.66 0.78
CA ASP A 63 11.68 13.78 1.72
C ASP A 63 12.18 13.48 3.15
N LEU A 64 13.32 12.82 3.26
CA LEU A 64 13.85 12.35 4.54
C LEU A 64 14.04 13.47 5.57
N ALA A 65 14.33 14.71 5.13
CA ALA A 65 14.52 15.85 6.02
C ALA A 65 13.26 16.22 6.80
N ASN A 66 12.08 15.96 6.23
CA ASN A 66 10.77 16.36 6.78
C ASN A 66 10.02 15.22 7.47
N ILE A 67 10.67 14.07 7.72
CA ILE A 67 10.06 12.99 8.48
C ILE A 67 9.78 13.45 9.90
N GLN A 68 8.52 13.33 10.30
CA GLN A 68 8.03 13.61 11.65
C GLN A 68 7.67 12.32 12.37
N ASP A 69 7.48 12.42 13.69
CA ASP A 69 6.89 11.33 14.46
C ASP A 69 5.49 11.04 13.91
N ALA A 70 5.19 9.76 13.71
CA ALA A 70 3.85 9.33 13.33
C ALA A 70 3.07 8.90 14.56
N ASP A 71 1.89 9.45 14.73
CA ASP A 71 0.96 9.07 15.79
C ASP A 71 -0.22 8.24 15.23
N ASP A 72 -1.10 7.75 16.11
CA ASP A 72 -2.21 6.87 15.75
C ASP A 72 -3.36 7.54 14.99
N ARG A 73 -3.24 8.84 14.68
CA ARG A 73 -4.27 9.60 13.96
C ARG A 73 -4.28 9.35 12.46
N LEU A 74 -3.14 8.95 11.89
CA LEU A 74 -3.01 8.74 10.45
C LEU A 74 -3.00 7.26 10.10
N PHE A 75 -4.19 6.75 9.91
CA PHE A 75 -4.43 5.43 9.34
C PHE A 75 -5.13 5.56 7.99
N GLY A 76 -5.16 4.48 7.28
CA GLY A 76 -5.87 4.40 6.02
C GLY A 76 -6.34 3.00 5.72
N MET A 77 -7.13 2.90 4.67
CA MET A 77 -7.56 1.64 4.09
C MET A 77 -7.35 1.71 2.59
N LEU A 78 -6.80 0.66 2.02
CA LEU A 78 -6.68 0.56 0.58
C LEU A 78 -8.08 0.55 -0.05
N VAL A 79 -8.30 1.47 -0.99
CA VAL A 79 -9.57 1.60 -1.73
C VAL A 79 -9.49 0.98 -3.12
N LYS A 80 -8.28 0.78 -3.64
CA LYS A 80 -8.00 0.06 -4.88
C LYS A 80 -6.74 -0.78 -4.76
N ARG A 81 -6.59 -1.77 -5.64
CA ARG A 81 -5.34 -2.54 -5.75
C ARG A 81 -4.18 -1.61 -6.08
N SER A 82 -3.07 -1.73 -5.35
CA SER A 82 -1.89 -0.92 -5.58
C SER A 82 -0.60 -1.72 -5.37
N ALA A 83 0.43 -1.37 -6.13
CA ALA A 83 1.76 -1.89 -5.91
C ALA A 83 2.37 -1.26 -4.64
N LEU A 84 3.06 -2.07 -3.86
CA LEU A 84 4.01 -1.60 -2.85
C LEU A 84 5.36 -1.42 -3.53
N ARG A 85 5.93 -0.23 -3.42
CA ARG A 85 7.12 0.14 -4.17
C ARG A 85 8.29 0.49 -3.28
N ARG A 86 9.48 0.24 -3.79
CA ARG A 86 10.75 0.55 -3.15
C ARG A 86 11.04 2.06 -3.09
N PHE A 87 10.60 2.80 -4.09
CA PHE A 87 10.71 4.25 -4.19
C PHE A 87 9.36 4.87 -4.51
N PRO A 88 9.13 6.15 -4.15
CA PRO A 88 7.92 6.89 -4.50
C PRO A 88 7.95 7.31 -5.99
N THR A 89 7.76 6.34 -6.88
CA THR A 89 7.77 6.51 -8.33
C THR A 89 6.96 5.45 -9.05
N ASP A 90 6.28 5.81 -10.14
CA ASP A 90 5.62 4.88 -11.05
C ASP A 90 6.59 4.28 -12.09
N GLN A 91 7.82 4.81 -12.19
CA GLN A 91 8.82 4.29 -13.10
C GLN A 91 9.08 2.82 -12.80
N ARG A 92 8.92 1.97 -13.81
CA ARG A 92 9.37 0.58 -13.72
C ARG A 92 10.88 0.50 -14.01
N ALA A 93 11.52 -0.47 -13.38
CA ALA A 93 12.94 -0.70 -13.53
C ALA A 93 13.24 -2.19 -13.66
N TYR A 94 14.12 -2.53 -14.58
CA TYR A 94 14.48 -3.88 -14.92
C TYR A 94 15.99 -4.09 -14.74
N ASP A 95 16.43 -5.31 -14.44
CA ASP A 95 17.86 -5.63 -14.20
C ASP A 95 18.65 -6.00 -15.44
N SER A 96 17.98 -6.20 -16.59
CA SER A 96 18.63 -6.58 -17.83
C SER A 96 17.97 -5.94 -19.04
N LYS A 97 18.76 -5.73 -20.09
CA LYS A 97 18.25 -5.33 -21.40
C LYS A 97 17.36 -6.46 -21.96
N GLY A 98 16.12 -6.13 -22.28
CA GLY A 98 15.15 -7.09 -22.82
C GLY A 98 14.40 -7.91 -21.80
N GLY A 99 14.81 -7.94 -20.53
CA GLY A 99 14.10 -8.62 -19.45
C GLY A 99 13.09 -7.69 -18.77
N ILE A 100 11.96 -7.43 -19.43
CA ILE A 100 10.93 -6.48 -18.94
C ILE A 100 9.82 -7.16 -18.12
N ASP A 101 10.02 -8.40 -17.68
CA ASP A 101 8.98 -9.18 -17.02
C ASP A 101 8.83 -8.82 -15.53
N ILE A 102 9.93 -8.47 -14.86
CA ILE A 102 9.94 -8.22 -13.43
C ILE A 102 10.38 -6.78 -13.13
N ASP A 103 9.45 -5.98 -12.60
CA ASP A 103 9.75 -4.65 -12.08
C ASP A 103 10.52 -4.75 -10.76
N ARG A 104 11.80 -4.37 -10.77
CA ARG A 104 12.70 -4.43 -9.61
C ARG A 104 12.43 -3.37 -8.54
N LEU A 105 11.53 -2.44 -8.81
CA LEU A 105 11.07 -1.45 -7.82
C LEU A 105 9.75 -1.84 -7.18
N GLN A 106 9.09 -2.89 -7.65
CA GLN A 106 7.89 -3.44 -7.00
C GLN A 106 8.28 -4.50 -5.97
N GLU A 107 7.93 -4.25 -4.73
CA GLU A 107 8.20 -5.17 -3.61
C GLU A 107 7.06 -6.18 -3.40
N SER A 108 5.81 -5.71 -3.49
CA SER A 108 4.62 -6.52 -3.28
C SER A 108 3.39 -5.81 -3.85
N ALA A 109 2.21 -6.26 -3.45
CA ALA A 109 0.93 -5.59 -3.74
C ALA A 109 0.03 -5.58 -2.50
N VAL A 110 -0.84 -4.58 -2.43
CA VAL A 110 -1.90 -4.44 -1.43
C VAL A 110 -3.25 -4.31 -2.10
N PHE A 111 -4.28 -4.75 -1.42
CA PHE A 111 -5.61 -4.95 -1.98
C PHE A 111 -6.67 -4.12 -1.26
N PRO A 112 -7.81 -3.81 -1.92
CA PRO A 112 -8.92 -3.11 -1.29
C PRO A 112 -9.33 -3.74 0.03
N GLY A 113 -9.60 -2.91 1.03
CA GLY A 113 -9.95 -3.35 2.38
C GLY A 113 -8.77 -3.67 3.30
N THR A 114 -7.51 -3.54 2.81
CA THR A 114 -6.31 -3.70 3.65
C THR A 114 -6.12 -2.46 4.53
N PRO A 115 -6.12 -2.60 5.87
CA PRO A 115 -5.80 -1.49 6.78
C PRO A 115 -4.30 -1.21 6.77
N VAL A 116 -3.93 0.06 6.88
CA VAL A 116 -2.54 0.52 6.92
C VAL A 116 -2.35 1.65 7.93
N ALA A 117 -1.18 1.71 8.54
CA ALA A 117 -0.71 2.90 9.23
C ALA A 117 0.07 3.76 8.24
N VAL A 118 -0.20 5.06 8.19
CA VAL A 118 0.52 6.02 7.35
C VAL A 118 1.65 6.60 8.19
N LEU A 119 2.89 6.44 7.71
CA LEU A 119 4.08 6.80 8.44
C LEU A 119 4.74 8.08 7.91
N HIS A 120 4.68 8.30 6.59
CA HIS A 120 5.30 9.46 5.94
C HIS A 120 4.67 9.72 4.58
N GLU A 121 4.82 10.95 4.06
CA GLU A 121 4.39 11.36 2.73
C GLU A 121 5.61 11.77 1.89
N SER A 122 5.60 11.49 0.59
CA SER A 122 6.65 11.92 -0.32
C SER A 122 6.62 13.43 -0.57
N LYS A 123 7.74 14.00 -1.03
CA LYS A 123 7.88 15.44 -1.30
C LYS A 123 6.84 15.97 -2.29
N ASP A 124 6.50 15.18 -3.31
CA ASP A 124 5.48 15.50 -4.31
C ASP A 124 4.05 15.21 -3.86
N ARG A 125 3.86 14.65 -2.64
CA ARG A 125 2.58 14.25 -2.04
C ARG A 125 1.77 13.24 -2.83
N LYS A 126 2.39 12.54 -3.78
CA LYS A 126 1.72 11.50 -4.57
C LYS A 126 1.85 10.11 -3.96
N TRP A 127 2.72 9.96 -2.95
CA TRP A 127 3.04 8.68 -2.33
C TRP A 127 2.97 8.75 -0.82
N LEU A 128 2.50 7.66 -0.23
CA LEU A 128 2.53 7.47 1.21
C LEU A 128 3.46 6.30 1.54
N PHE A 129 4.34 6.49 2.52
CA PHE A 129 5.07 5.39 3.14
C PHE A 129 4.16 4.79 4.21
N ILE A 130 3.74 3.56 3.98
CA ILE A 130 2.76 2.90 4.83
C ILE A 130 3.35 1.64 5.48
N GLN A 131 2.78 1.24 6.61
CA GLN A 131 2.90 -0.10 7.14
C GLN A 131 1.59 -0.83 6.89
N SER A 132 1.62 -1.89 6.10
CA SER A 132 0.57 -2.90 6.03
C SER A 132 0.81 -3.96 7.12
N GLN A 133 -0.03 -5.00 7.20
CA GLN A 133 0.14 -6.05 8.20
C GLN A 133 1.52 -6.72 8.12
N ASN A 134 2.07 -6.88 6.93
CA ASN A 134 3.28 -7.70 6.69
C ASN A 134 4.42 -6.94 5.98
N TYR A 135 4.21 -5.69 5.58
CA TYR A 135 5.23 -4.97 4.82
C TYR A 135 5.12 -3.45 5.00
N ALA A 136 6.28 -2.77 5.02
CA ALA A 136 6.35 -1.31 4.96
C ALA A 136 6.96 -0.88 3.62
N ALA A 137 6.25 -0.04 2.87
CA ALA A 137 6.70 0.44 1.55
C ALA A 137 5.90 1.65 1.09
N TRP A 138 6.29 2.19 -0.06
CA TRP A 138 5.59 3.29 -0.72
C TRP A 138 4.38 2.77 -1.50
N VAL A 139 3.27 3.47 -1.37
CA VAL A 139 2.03 3.22 -2.10
C VAL A 139 1.53 4.54 -2.68
N ASN A 140 0.86 4.49 -3.83
CA ASN A 140 0.25 5.69 -4.40
C ASN A 140 -0.81 6.25 -3.46
N ALA A 141 -0.77 7.56 -3.17
CA ALA A 141 -1.64 8.20 -2.18
C ALA A 141 -3.13 8.08 -2.54
N ASP A 142 -3.47 8.10 -3.82
CA ASP A 142 -4.86 7.97 -4.29
C ASP A 142 -5.45 6.55 -4.09
N ALA A 143 -4.61 5.58 -3.76
CA ALA A 143 -5.04 4.23 -3.40
C ALA A 143 -5.45 4.09 -1.93
N VAL A 144 -5.23 5.11 -1.10
CA VAL A 144 -5.45 5.07 0.35
C VAL A 144 -6.53 6.05 0.77
N GLY A 145 -7.64 5.54 1.26
CA GLY A 145 -8.64 6.35 1.96
C GLY A 145 -8.19 6.60 3.40
N LEU A 146 -7.88 7.85 3.74
CA LEU A 146 -7.40 8.25 5.06
C LEU A 146 -8.55 8.36 6.07
N ALA A 147 -8.34 7.85 7.28
CA ALA A 147 -9.27 7.99 8.39
C ALA A 147 -8.54 7.77 9.72
N SER A 148 -9.22 8.00 10.84
CA SER A 148 -8.68 7.67 12.15
C SER A 148 -8.51 6.14 12.31
N ARG A 149 -7.57 5.71 13.14
CA ARG A 149 -7.36 4.30 13.49
C ARG A 149 -8.68 3.62 13.89
N GLN A 150 -9.48 4.29 14.72
CA GLN A 150 -10.75 3.74 15.18
C GLN A 150 -11.70 3.39 14.02
N ILE A 151 -11.86 4.29 13.05
CA ILE A 151 -12.72 4.07 11.88
C ILE A 151 -12.18 2.93 11.01
N VAL A 152 -10.88 2.94 10.72
CA VAL A 152 -10.23 1.91 9.89
C VAL A 152 -10.36 0.53 10.54
N MET A 153 -10.09 0.41 11.85
CA MET A 153 -10.18 -0.87 12.56
C MET A 153 -11.63 -1.34 12.70
N ALA A 154 -12.57 -0.44 12.98
CA ALA A 154 -13.99 -0.79 13.02
C ALA A 154 -14.47 -1.37 11.69
N HIS A 155 -14.04 -0.76 10.56
CA HIS A 155 -14.35 -1.29 9.23
C HIS A 155 -13.66 -2.64 8.96
N ALA A 156 -12.39 -2.76 9.30
CA ALA A 156 -11.61 -3.99 9.09
C ALA A 156 -12.16 -5.18 9.90
N GLN A 157 -12.76 -4.93 11.07
CA GLN A 157 -13.32 -5.95 11.97
C GLN A 157 -14.82 -6.20 11.76
N LYS A 158 -15.51 -5.36 10.97
CA LYS A 158 -16.97 -5.46 10.76
C LYS A 158 -17.34 -6.82 10.16
N GLN A 159 -18.37 -7.43 10.75
CA GLN A 159 -18.94 -8.72 10.34
C GLN A 159 -20.42 -8.53 9.94
N PRO A 160 -20.99 -9.42 9.12
CA PRO A 160 -20.31 -10.50 8.36
C PRO A 160 -19.49 -9.95 7.19
N ARG A 161 -18.60 -10.77 6.64
CA ARG A 161 -17.75 -10.40 5.49
C ARG A 161 -17.96 -11.36 4.31
N ARG A 162 -17.75 -10.86 3.11
CA ARG A 162 -17.61 -11.67 1.90
C ARG A 162 -16.15 -11.72 1.48
N ILE A 163 -15.71 -12.88 1.02
CA ILE A 163 -14.35 -13.13 0.54
C ILE A 163 -14.45 -13.52 -0.94
N VAL A 164 -13.61 -12.91 -1.76
CA VAL A 164 -13.48 -13.28 -3.17
C VAL A 164 -12.78 -14.63 -3.27
N THR A 165 -13.45 -15.61 -3.83
CA THR A 165 -12.93 -16.98 -4.03
C THR A 165 -12.53 -17.27 -5.48
N GLY A 166 -13.02 -16.49 -6.44
CA GLY A 166 -12.54 -16.53 -7.83
C GLY A 166 -11.17 -15.85 -7.97
N SER A 167 -10.47 -16.11 -9.06
CA SER A 167 -9.15 -15.50 -9.32
C SER A 167 -9.22 -13.98 -9.27
N GLN A 168 -10.25 -13.40 -9.86
CA GLN A 168 -10.51 -11.95 -9.88
C GLN A 168 -12.00 -11.71 -10.17
N ILE A 169 -12.57 -10.67 -9.57
CA ILE A 169 -13.90 -10.14 -9.90
C ILE A 169 -13.83 -8.63 -10.11
N ARG A 170 -14.87 -8.06 -10.71
CA ARG A 170 -15.06 -6.60 -10.78
C ARG A 170 -16.34 -6.21 -10.08
N THR A 171 -16.34 -5.03 -9.48
CA THR A 171 -17.59 -4.41 -9.00
C THR A 171 -18.45 -4.01 -10.19
N VAL A 172 -19.76 -3.85 -9.97
CA VAL A 172 -20.70 -3.45 -11.00
C VAL A 172 -20.38 -2.04 -11.52
N PHE A 173 -20.65 -1.80 -12.80
CA PHE A 173 -20.54 -0.49 -13.39
C PHE A 173 -21.51 0.49 -12.72
N GLN A 174 -20.99 1.62 -12.23
CA GLN A 174 -21.73 2.69 -11.56
C GLN A 174 -21.30 4.04 -12.13
N PRO A 175 -22.03 4.61 -13.10
CA PRO A 175 -21.64 5.85 -13.76
C PRO A 175 -21.56 7.04 -12.79
N ASP A 176 -22.43 7.05 -11.77
CA ASP A 176 -22.51 8.14 -10.79
C ASP A 176 -21.45 8.02 -9.66
N SER A 177 -20.68 6.95 -9.63
CA SER A 177 -19.68 6.70 -8.59
C SER A 177 -18.47 5.96 -9.15
N THR A 178 -17.65 6.69 -9.90
CA THR A 178 -16.44 6.16 -10.56
C THR A 178 -15.45 5.54 -9.59
N GLN A 179 -15.46 5.96 -8.33
CA GLN A 179 -14.56 5.45 -7.29
C GLN A 179 -14.83 3.98 -6.90
N VAL A 180 -16.05 3.49 -7.10
CA VAL A 180 -16.43 2.11 -6.79
C VAL A 180 -16.82 1.31 -8.03
N SER A 181 -16.91 1.99 -9.19
CA SER A 181 -17.27 1.39 -10.46
C SER A 181 -16.12 0.53 -10.99
N GLU A 182 -16.43 -0.69 -11.42
CA GLU A 182 -15.52 -1.64 -12.06
C GLU A 182 -14.19 -1.88 -11.32
N GLN A 183 -14.18 -1.69 -9.99
CA GLN A 183 -13.01 -1.94 -9.18
C GLN A 183 -12.64 -3.43 -9.22
N VAL A 184 -11.37 -3.68 -9.45
CA VAL A 184 -10.82 -5.04 -9.48
C VAL A 184 -10.57 -5.53 -8.06
N LEU A 185 -11.14 -6.69 -7.73
CA LEU A 185 -10.95 -7.38 -6.47
C LEU A 185 -10.34 -8.76 -6.75
N ASP A 186 -9.14 -8.99 -6.24
CA ASP A 186 -8.42 -10.25 -6.40
C ASP A 186 -8.87 -11.30 -5.38
N MET A 187 -8.55 -12.56 -5.64
CA MET A 187 -8.79 -13.68 -4.73
C MET A 187 -8.27 -13.35 -3.31
N GLY A 188 -9.06 -13.65 -2.30
CA GLY A 188 -8.74 -13.36 -0.91
C GLY A 188 -9.14 -11.95 -0.45
N SER A 189 -9.48 -11.02 -1.35
CA SER A 189 -10.05 -9.73 -0.96
C SER A 189 -11.30 -9.94 -0.11
N SER A 190 -11.35 -9.27 1.04
CA SER A 190 -12.43 -9.44 2.02
C SER A 190 -13.06 -8.10 2.35
N LEU A 191 -14.35 -7.97 2.08
CA LEU A 191 -15.11 -6.75 2.33
C LEU A 191 -16.28 -7.02 3.28
N PRO A 192 -16.61 -6.08 4.19
CA PRO A 192 -17.77 -6.23 5.06
C PRO A 192 -19.07 -6.23 4.24
N LEU A 193 -19.97 -7.12 4.60
CA LEU A 193 -21.30 -7.17 4.01
C LEU A 193 -22.18 -6.10 4.64
N ARG A 194 -22.93 -5.38 3.82
CA ARG A 194 -24.00 -4.51 4.29
C ARG A 194 -25.25 -5.35 4.54
N THR A 195 -25.64 -5.50 5.79
CA THR A 195 -26.78 -6.33 6.21
C THR A 195 -28.13 -5.59 6.22
N ASP A 196 -28.07 -4.27 6.20
CA ASP A 196 -29.23 -3.36 6.19
C ASP A 196 -29.66 -2.93 4.77
N TRP A 197 -29.12 -3.59 3.74
CA TRP A 197 -29.49 -3.30 2.35
C TRP A 197 -30.89 -3.83 2.06
N PRO A 198 -31.84 -3.00 1.59
CA PRO A 198 -33.19 -3.46 1.28
C PRO A 198 -33.18 -4.50 0.16
N LEU A 199 -33.83 -5.64 0.38
CA LEU A 199 -33.96 -6.72 -0.63
C LEU A 199 -34.65 -6.26 -1.93
N SER A 200 -35.41 -5.15 -1.87
CA SER A 200 -36.07 -4.53 -3.02
C SER A 200 -35.15 -3.70 -3.92
N LYS A 201 -33.92 -3.41 -3.48
CA LYS A 201 -32.96 -2.69 -4.32
C LYS A 201 -32.05 -3.68 -5.03
N PRO A 202 -31.84 -3.52 -6.35
CA PRO A 202 -30.86 -4.34 -7.07
C PRO A 202 -29.46 -4.16 -6.45
N VAL A 203 -28.71 -5.22 -6.49
CA VAL A 203 -27.30 -5.25 -6.00
C VAL A 203 -26.41 -4.61 -7.04
#